data_fe2a04ad1f92657c53a05b18945c156c
#
_entry.id   fe2a04ad1f92657c53a05b18945c156c
#
_cell.length_a   1.000
_cell.length_b   1.000
_cell.length_c   1.000
_cell.angle_alpha   90.00
_cell.angle_beta   90.00
_cell.angle_gamma   90.00
#
_symmetry.space_group_name_H-M   'P 1'
#
loop_
_entity.id
_entity.type
_entity.pdbx_description
1 polymer ?
#
loop_
_entity_poly.entity_id
_entity_poly.type
_entity_poly.pdbx_seq_one_letter_code
_entity_poly.pdbx_strand_id
1 'polypeptide(L)'
;SEVMLPARLERLGYRTGMVGKWHLGQLPGQLPTAKGFQEFFGFLHGSNLYFPTLVGEGIRYEKTATENYSFRRSEDNPIISGTEPVEEGEYLTDAFTRESLAFIKKGDDEKPFFLYLAYNAPHTPLQVSQKYYERFPHITNEKQRIFAAMVSAVDDGVGRLQAQLKSEEITRSTMVLFLSDNGCGTYTGACFNDPLLGGKVMPFEGGIRIPFLMSWKDVIDEGMVIDEPVSSLDILPTVLEAIEGQPVDLPGVDGESFMPLVTNGKSLGRTFYWKNGDNWAVLEHPWKLISLNDRYTFLFDLENDVREDVNLAKEKPDQVERLREKYKQWSFENPKPLWETKGKGKIHLEAILNRDNPIIPTNEDGPGLVEFSI
;
A
#
# COMPACT_ATOMS: atom_id res chain seq x y z
N SER A 1 6.15 6.42 -21.76
CA SER A 1 5.28 5.60 -20.91
C SER A 1 6.11 4.48 -20.29
N GLU A 2 6.03 4.33 -18.98
CA GLU A 2 6.81 3.35 -18.22
C GLU A 2 6.48 1.91 -18.62
N VAL A 3 7.52 1.07 -18.70
CA VAL A 3 7.36 -0.38 -18.88
C VAL A 3 7.22 -1.02 -17.51
N MET A 4 6.01 -1.44 -17.19
CA MET A 4 5.69 -2.01 -15.88
C MET A 4 6.34 -3.39 -15.69
N LEU A 5 6.51 -3.80 -14.43
CA LEU A 5 7.09 -5.10 -14.06
C LEU A 5 6.47 -6.30 -14.80
N PRO A 6 5.13 -6.47 -14.86
CA PRO A 6 4.54 -7.61 -15.57
C PRO A 6 4.94 -7.67 -17.06
N ALA A 7 5.01 -6.52 -17.75
CA ALA A 7 5.44 -6.50 -19.15
C ALA A 7 6.93 -6.85 -19.35
N ARG A 8 7.78 -6.59 -18.36
CA ARG A 8 9.18 -7.04 -18.37
C ARG A 8 9.28 -8.54 -18.14
N LEU A 9 8.52 -9.05 -17.16
CA LEU A 9 8.48 -10.46 -16.82
C LEU A 9 7.88 -11.33 -17.93
N GLU A 10 6.84 -10.85 -18.62
CA GLU A 10 6.28 -11.51 -19.79
C GLU A 10 7.35 -11.73 -20.88
N ARG A 11 8.21 -10.72 -21.14
CA ARG A 11 9.34 -10.83 -22.10
C ARG A 11 10.39 -11.84 -21.65
N LEU A 12 10.51 -12.08 -20.35
CA LEU A 12 11.38 -13.10 -19.76
C LEU A 12 10.73 -14.48 -19.69
N GLY A 13 9.54 -14.65 -20.29
CA GLY A 13 8.84 -15.93 -20.39
C GLY A 13 7.94 -16.26 -19.21
N TYR A 14 7.72 -15.32 -18.29
CA TYR A 14 6.79 -15.52 -17.18
C TYR A 14 5.34 -15.50 -17.63
N ARG A 15 4.51 -16.34 -17.04
CA ARG A 15 3.07 -16.21 -17.06
C ARG A 15 2.68 -15.14 -16.02
N THR A 16 1.92 -14.12 -16.45
CA THR A 16 1.60 -12.96 -15.62
C THR A 16 0.11 -12.87 -15.33
N GLY A 17 -0.25 -12.77 -14.06
CA GLY A 17 -1.63 -12.63 -13.61
C GLY A 17 -1.80 -11.49 -12.61
N MET A 18 -2.96 -10.87 -12.67
CA MET A 18 -3.41 -9.91 -11.66
C MET A 18 -4.78 -10.28 -11.14
N VAL A 19 -4.93 -10.27 -9.83
CA VAL A 19 -6.21 -10.49 -9.15
C VAL A 19 -6.44 -9.35 -8.17
N GLY A 20 -7.61 -8.68 -8.26
CA GLY A 20 -8.02 -7.66 -7.30
C GLY A 20 -8.21 -6.26 -7.87
N LYS A 21 -7.90 -5.26 -7.05
CA LYS A 21 -8.07 -3.83 -7.34
C LYS A 21 -6.95 -3.31 -8.27
N TRP A 22 -7.32 -2.68 -9.41
CA TRP A 22 -6.37 -2.06 -10.34
C TRP A 22 -6.03 -0.60 -9.99
N HIS A 23 -7.00 0.29 -10.01
CA HIS A 23 -6.92 1.73 -9.67
C HIS A 23 -5.89 2.55 -10.49
N LEU A 24 -5.47 2.10 -11.66
CA LEU A 24 -4.48 2.79 -12.51
C LEU A 24 -5.05 3.20 -13.88
N GLY A 25 -6.37 3.35 -13.96
CA GLY A 25 -7.08 3.83 -15.14
C GLY A 25 -8.00 2.80 -15.78
N GLN A 26 -8.88 3.30 -16.67
CA GLN A 26 -9.98 2.52 -17.26
C GLN A 26 -10.01 2.60 -18.78
N LEU A 27 -9.17 3.45 -19.39
CA LEU A 27 -9.08 3.51 -20.84
C LEU A 27 -8.39 2.26 -21.40
N PRO A 28 -8.68 1.84 -22.64
CA PRO A 28 -8.15 0.59 -23.21
C PRO A 28 -6.63 0.41 -23.02
N GLY A 29 -5.83 1.46 -23.24
CA GLY A 29 -4.37 1.41 -23.03
C GLY A 29 -3.90 1.46 -21.57
N GLN A 30 -4.82 1.55 -20.61
CA GLN A 30 -4.55 1.61 -19.17
C GLN A 30 -4.97 0.35 -18.43
N LEU A 31 -5.67 -0.58 -19.10
CA LEU A 31 -6.16 -1.82 -18.49
C LEU A 31 -4.99 -2.73 -18.08
N PRO A 32 -5.17 -3.59 -17.06
CA PRO A 32 -4.14 -4.55 -16.64
C PRO A 32 -3.57 -5.36 -17.81
N THR A 33 -4.44 -5.83 -18.72
CA THR A 33 -4.04 -6.59 -19.90
C THR A 33 -3.20 -5.79 -20.90
N ALA A 34 -3.40 -4.47 -20.97
CA ALA A 34 -2.56 -3.56 -21.78
C ALA A 34 -1.23 -3.21 -21.09
N LYS A 35 -1.04 -3.61 -19.82
CA LYS A 35 0.14 -3.31 -18.99
C LYS A 35 1.03 -4.53 -18.73
N GLY A 36 0.76 -5.66 -19.42
CA GLY A 36 1.59 -6.85 -19.38
C GLY A 36 1.06 -7.97 -18.48
N PHE A 37 -0.18 -7.88 -17.98
CA PHE A 37 -0.85 -9.01 -17.35
C PHE A 37 -1.63 -9.81 -18.39
N GLN A 38 -1.31 -11.09 -18.53
CA GLN A 38 -2.00 -12.01 -19.44
C GLN A 38 -3.37 -12.44 -18.91
N GLU A 39 -3.49 -12.53 -17.58
CA GLU A 39 -4.75 -12.86 -16.90
C GLU A 39 -5.11 -11.76 -15.92
N PHE A 40 -6.40 -11.41 -15.87
CA PHE A 40 -6.94 -10.42 -14.93
C PHE A 40 -8.28 -10.87 -14.38
N PHE A 41 -8.44 -10.77 -13.05
CA PHE A 41 -9.72 -10.89 -12.37
C PHE A 41 -9.83 -9.82 -11.28
N GLY A 42 -10.82 -8.93 -11.36
CA GLY A 42 -10.95 -7.87 -10.36
C GLY A 42 -11.81 -6.70 -10.80
N PHE A 43 -11.47 -5.51 -10.37
CA PHE A 43 -12.16 -4.27 -10.75
C PHE A 43 -11.18 -3.11 -10.97
N LEU A 44 -11.61 -2.10 -11.76
CA LEU A 44 -10.72 -1.05 -12.23
C LEU A 44 -10.69 0.18 -11.33
N HIS A 45 -11.75 0.44 -10.57
CA HIS A 45 -11.90 1.62 -9.73
C HIS A 45 -11.11 1.56 -8.41
N GLY A 46 -11.09 2.70 -7.69
CA GLY A 46 -10.44 2.82 -6.39
C GLY A 46 -11.10 2.00 -5.28
N SER A 47 -12.35 1.56 -5.48
CA SER A 47 -13.07 0.73 -4.54
C SER A 47 -14.29 0.06 -5.17
N ASN A 48 -14.78 -1.00 -4.54
CA ASN A 48 -15.98 -1.74 -4.91
C ASN A 48 -16.65 -2.32 -3.66
N LEU A 49 -17.92 -2.68 -3.75
CA LEU A 49 -18.59 -3.50 -2.73
C LEU A 49 -17.97 -4.89 -2.66
N TYR A 50 -17.83 -5.43 -1.45
CA TYR A 50 -17.31 -6.78 -1.24
C TYR A 50 -18.31 -7.88 -1.59
N PHE A 51 -19.61 -7.53 -1.67
CA PHE A 51 -20.70 -8.39 -2.12
C PHE A 51 -21.48 -7.68 -3.23
N PRO A 52 -22.28 -8.40 -4.02
CA PRO A 52 -23.13 -7.77 -5.05
C PRO A 52 -24.09 -6.74 -4.47
N THR A 53 -24.51 -6.95 -3.24
CA THR A 53 -25.45 -6.09 -2.50
C THR A 53 -24.83 -5.51 -1.26
N LEU A 54 -25.37 -4.39 -0.80
CA LEU A 54 -24.93 -3.75 0.44
C LEU A 54 -25.33 -4.55 1.67
N VAL A 55 -26.51 -5.13 1.64
CA VAL A 55 -27.15 -5.87 2.74
C VAL A 55 -27.60 -7.25 2.28
N GLY A 56 -27.58 -8.22 3.17
CA GLY A 56 -28.04 -9.58 2.89
C GLY A 56 -27.80 -10.51 4.08
N GLU A 57 -28.33 -11.72 3.98
CA GLU A 57 -28.06 -12.74 4.98
C GLU A 57 -26.56 -13.07 5.02
N GLY A 58 -26.00 -13.16 6.23
CA GLY A 58 -24.57 -13.44 6.40
C GLY A 58 -23.60 -12.29 6.06
N ILE A 59 -24.12 -11.08 5.76
CA ILE A 59 -23.32 -9.89 5.50
C ILE A 59 -23.34 -8.97 6.72
N ARG A 60 -22.14 -8.55 7.16
CA ARG A 60 -21.96 -7.48 8.14
C ARG A 60 -21.36 -6.25 7.47
N TYR A 61 -21.89 -5.08 7.75
CA TYR A 61 -21.45 -3.82 7.14
C TYR A 61 -21.60 -2.65 8.12
N GLU A 62 -20.78 -1.63 7.93
CA GLU A 62 -20.87 -0.39 8.65
C GLU A 62 -21.77 0.60 7.87
N LYS A 63 -22.91 0.96 8.47
CA LYS A 63 -23.99 1.67 7.78
C LYS A 63 -23.61 3.09 7.34
N THR A 64 -22.96 3.86 8.21
CA THR A 64 -22.65 5.27 7.92
C THR A 64 -21.54 5.43 6.89
N ALA A 65 -20.56 4.49 6.88
CA ALA A 65 -19.50 4.49 5.89
C ALA A 65 -19.98 4.07 4.49
N THR A 66 -21.08 3.31 4.42
CA THR A 66 -21.60 2.78 3.16
C THR A 66 -22.69 3.63 2.52
N GLU A 67 -23.44 4.43 3.29
CA GLU A 67 -24.51 5.28 2.78
C GLU A 67 -24.00 6.40 1.84
N ASN A 68 -22.78 6.88 2.05
CA ASN A 68 -22.16 7.95 1.25
C ASN A 68 -21.27 7.42 0.11
N TYR A 69 -21.28 6.11 -0.14
CA TYR A 69 -20.34 5.49 -1.07
C TYR A 69 -20.90 5.49 -2.50
N SER A 70 -20.25 6.26 -3.39
CA SER A 70 -20.62 6.36 -4.81
C SER A 70 -20.12 5.19 -5.65
N PHE A 71 -19.14 4.42 -5.16
CA PHE A 71 -18.52 3.31 -5.90
C PHE A 71 -19.18 1.97 -5.57
N ARG A 72 -20.39 1.80 -6.08
CA ARG A 72 -21.11 0.51 -5.98
C ARG A 72 -20.70 -0.41 -7.11
N ARG A 73 -20.90 -1.71 -6.92
CA ARG A 73 -20.87 -2.67 -8.00
C ARG A 73 -22.00 -2.33 -8.97
N SER A 74 -21.65 -1.95 -10.20
CA SER A 74 -22.60 -1.45 -11.22
C SER A 74 -22.04 -1.73 -12.62
N GLU A 75 -22.79 -1.38 -13.65
CA GLU A 75 -22.30 -1.46 -15.05
C GLU A 75 -21.02 -0.64 -15.27
N ASP A 76 -20.86 0.49 -14.56
CA ASP A 76 -19.67 1.33 -14.64
C ASP A 76 -18.49 0.81 -13.77
N ASN A 77 -18.74 -0.12 -12.84
CA ASN A 77 -17.73 -0.68 -11.94
C ASN A 77 -17.97 -2.18 -11.69
N PRO A 78 -18.00 -3.00 -12.74
CA PRO A 78 -18.22 -4.43 -12.63
C PRO A 78 -17.00 -5.15 -12.07
N ILE A 79 -17.19 -6.42 -11.69
CA ILE A 79 -16.09 -7.36 -11.62
C ILE A 79 -15.80 -7.83 -13.03
N ILE A 80 -14.52 -7.94 -13.38
CA ILE A 80 -14.04 -8.25 -14.73
C ILE A 80 -13.17 -9.50 -14.68
N SER A 81 -13.36 -10.40 -15.63
CA SER A 81 -12.47 -11.52 -15.91
C SER A 81 -11.88 -11.35 -17.32
N GLY A 82 -10.57 -11.22 -17.42
CA GLY A 82 -9.91 -10.80 -18.65
C GLY A 82 -10.31 -9.37 -19.04
N THR A 83 -11.20 -9.22 -20.01
CA THR A 83 -11.79 -7.95 -20.46
C THR A 83 -13.29 -7.88 -20.27
N GLU A 84 -13.93 -8.98 -19.88
CA GLU A 84 -15.37 -9.12 -19.85
C GLU A 84 -15.93 -8.97 -18.42
N PRO A 85 -17.02 -8.21 -18.24
CA PRO A 85 -17.77 -8.19 -16.99
C PRO A 85 -18.28 -9.57 -16.61
N VAL A 86 -18.19 -9.90 -15.32
CA VAL A 86 -18.70 -11.17 -14.78
C VAL A 86 -19.51 -10.94 -13.50
N GLU A 87 -20.48 -11.83 -13.27
CA GLU A 87 -21.20 -11.88 -12.01
C GLU A 87 -20.36 -12.60 -10.97
N GLU A 88 -20.13 -11.95 -9.82
CA GLU A 88 -19.42 -12.51 -8.67
C GLU A 88 -20.29 -12.40 -7.42
N GLY A 89 -20.73 -13.52 -6.91
CA GLY A 89 -21.60 -13.60 -5.74
C GLY A 89 -20.89 -13.79 -4.40
N GLU A 90 -19.64 -14.27 -4.44
CA GLU A 90 -18.85 -14.53 -3.26
C GLU A 90 -18.30 -13.23 -2.61
N TYR A 91 -17.94 -13.30 -1.34
CA TYR A 91 -17.19 -12.24 -0.68
C TYR A 91 -15.87 -11.97 -1.43
N LEU A 92 -15.63 -10.73 -1.91
CA LEU A 92 -14.52 -10.45 -2.83
C LEU A 92 -13.15 -10.91 -2.32
N THR A 93 -12.88 -10.80 -1.03
CA THR A 93 -11.60 -11.28 -0.45
C THR A 93 -11.45 -12.80 -0.65
N ASP A 94 -12.53 -13.56 -0.46
CA ASP A 94 -12.53 -15.01 -0.71
C ASP A 94 -12.42 -15.31 -2.21
N ALA A 95 -13.16 -14.56 -3.05
CA ALA A 95 -13.11 -14.70 -4.51
C ALA A 95 -11.71 -14.41 -5.08
N PHE A 96 -11.05 -13.34 -4.62
CA PHE A 96 -9.69 -13.03 -5.03
C PHE A 96 -8.69 -14.12 -4.62
N THR A 97 -8.86 -14.67 -3.41
CA THR A 97 -8.07 -15.83 -2.98
C THR A 97 -8.31 -17.03 -3.88
N ARG A 98 -9.57 -17.36 -4.20
CA ARG A 98 -9.95 -18.47 -5.08
C ARG A 98 -9.31 -18.33 -6.47
N GLU A 99 -9.43 -17.16 -7.09
CA GLU A 99 -8.87 -16.92 -8.43
C GLU A 99 -7.34 -16.97 -8.42
N SER A 100 -6.70 -16.47 -7.36
CA SER A 100 -5.26 -16.57 -7.19
C SER A 100 -4.77 -18.00 -7.05
N LEU A 101 -5.48 -18.83 -6.27
CA LEU A 101 -5.19 -20.26 -6.15
C LEU A 101 -5.39 -20.98 -7.49
N ALA A 102 -6.45 -20.64 -8.24
CA ALA A 102 -6.69 -21.19 -9.56
C ALA A 102 -5.58 -20.80 -10.55
N PHE A 103 -5.11 -19.53 -10.49
CA PHE A 103 -3.98 -19.07 -11.28
C PHE A 103 -2.71 -19.87 -10.97
N ILE A 104 -2.34 -20.05 -9.70
CA ILE A 104 -1.17 -20.83 -9.30
C ILE A 104 -1.28 -22.27 -9.80
N LYS A 105 -2.43 -22.93 -9.56
CA LYS A 105 -2.68 -24.34 -9.92
C LYS A 105 -2.69 -24.60 -11.43
N LYS A 106 -3.09 -23.61 -12.25
CA LYS A 106 -3.10 -23.69 -13.72
C LYS A 106 -1.70 -23.67 -14.31
N GLY A 107 -0.66 -23.70 -13.47
CA GLY A 107 0.73 -23.62 -13.87
C GLY A 107 1.09 -24.59 -14.98
N ASP A 108 1.89 -24.07 -15.88
CA ASP A 108 2.66 -24.85 -16.84
C ASP A 108 4.00 -25.11 -16.16
N ASP A 109 4.37 -26.36 -15.94
CA ASP A 109 5.61 -26.74 -15.25
C ASP A 109 6.88 -26.16 -15.94
N GLU A 110 6.74 -25.74 -17.20
CA GLU A 110 7.82 -25.16 -18.00
C GLU A 110 7.99 -23.63 -17.84
N LYS A 111 6.97 -22.92 -17.29
CA LYS A 111 6.98 -21.45 -17.22
C LYS A 111 6.85 -20.94 -15.80
N PRO A 112 7.77 -20.08 -15.35
CA PRO A 112 7.60 -19.37 -14.08
C PRO A 112 6.39 -18.43 -14.16
N PHE A 113 5.87 -18.03 -12.99
CA PHE A 113 4.75 -17.12 -12.93
C PHE A 113 5.04 -15.85 -12.10
N PHE A 114 4.32 -14.81 -12.41
CA PHE A 114 4.18 -13.61 -11.60
C PHE A 114 2.70 -13.36 -11.31
N LEU A 115 2.33 -13.35 -10.05
CA LEU A 115 0.99 -13.01 -9.59
C LEU A 115 1.02 -11.74 -8.76
N TYR A 116 0.28 -10.70 -9.19
CA TYR A 116 -0.03 -9.53 -8.40
C TYR A 116 -1.43 -9.66 -7.80
N LEU A 117 -1.48 -10.01 -6.50
CA LEU A 117 -2.73 -10.12 -5.77
C LEU A 117 -2.96 -8.83 -4.97
N ALA A 118 -3.86 -7.99 -5.48
CA ALA A 118 -4.19 -6.68 -4.93
C ALA A 118 -5.53 -6.72 -4.20
N TYR A 119 -5.57 -7.28 -2.99
CA TYR A 119 -6.78 -7.23 -2.17
C TYR A 119 -7.24 -5.79 -1.96
N ASN A 120 -8.55 -5.54 -2.10
CA ASN A 120 -9.13 -4.27 -1.68
C ASN A 120 -9.40 -4.21 -0.17
N ALA A 121 -9.43 -5.35 0.53
CA ALA A 121 -9.56 -5.40 1.97
C ALA A 121 -8.27 -4.91 2.66
N PRO A 122 -8.40 -4.14 3.75
CA PRO A 122 -9.60 -3.75 4.46
C PRO A 122 -10.14 -2.34 4.12
N HIS A 123 -9.99 -1.86 2.88
CA HIS A 123 -10.48 -0.54 2.43
C HIS A 123 -12.02 -0.44 2.56
N THR A 124 -12.53 0.77 2.80
CA THR A 124 -13.99 1.03 2.76
C THR A 124 -14.59 0.71 1.37
N PRO A 125 -15.87 0.31 1.32
CA PRO A 125 -16.84 0.21 2.42
C PRO A 125 -16.52 -0.94 3.37
N LEU A 126 -16.75 -0.74 4.68
CA LEU A 126 -16.53 -1.79 5.67
C LEU A 126 -17.64 -2.84 5.53
N GLN A 127 -17.30 -3.96 4.93
CA GLN A 127 -18.24 -5.02 4.60
C GLN A 127 -17.54 -6.38 4.69
N VAL A 128 -18.09 -7.33 5.44
CA VAL A 128 -17.47 -8.63 5.70
C VAL A 128 -18.52 -9.74 5.85
N SER A 129 -18.14 -10.98 5.56
CA SER A 129 -19.00 -12.11 5.82
C SER A 129 -19.09 -12.44 7.32
N GLN A 130 -20.25 -12.95 7.72
CA GLN A 130 -20.57 -13.32 9.13
C GLN A 130 -19.48 -14.24 9.74
N LYS A 131 -18.95 -15.21 8.97
CA LYS A 131 -17.94 -16.17 9.43
C LYS A 131 -16.67 -15.52 9.98
N TYR A 132 -16.25 -14.39 9.40
CA TYR A 132 -15.08 -13.63 9.87
C TYR A 132 -15.44 -12.70 11.02
N TYR A 133 -16.62 -12.06 10.96
CA TYR A 133 -17.09 -11.15 11.98
C TYR A 133 -17.25 -11.85 13.36
N GLU A 134 -17.68 -13.11 13.38
CA GLU A 134 -17.85 -13.91 14.60
C GLU A 134 -16.54 -14.23 15.33
N ARG A 135 -15.39 -14.08 14.68
CA ARG A 135 -14.07 -14.28 15.30
C ARG A 135 -13.73 -13.22 16.35
N PHE A 136 -14.36 -12.04 16.31
CA PHE A 136 -14.00 -10.87 17.12
C PHE A 136 -15.15 -10.40 18.03
N PRO A 137 -15.78 -11.26 18.84
CA PRO A 137 -16.90 -10.85 19.71
C PRO A 137 -16.46 -9.89 20.84
N HIS A 138 -15.17 -9.86 21.16
CA HIS A 138 -14.59 -9.01 22.20
C HIS A 138 -14.39 -7.57 21.74
N ILE A 139 -14.42 -7.27 20.44
CA ILE A 139 -14.33 -5.91 19.92
C ILE A 139 -15.73 -5.30 19.92
N THR A 140 -15.96 -4.32 20.79
CA THR A 140 -17.28 -3.69 20.98
C THR A 140 -17.59 -2.59 19.97
N ASN A 141 -16.57 -1.91 19.43
CA ASN A 141 -16.75 -0.91 18.38
C ASN A 141 -17.00 -1.62 17.05
N GLU A 142 -18.18 -1.41 16.47
CA GLU A 142 -18.64 -2.11 15.26
C GLU A 142 -17.72 -1.89 14.07
N LYS A 143 -17.25 -0.65 13.82
CA LYS A 143 -16.31 -0.35 12.72
C LYS A 143 -15.01 -1.11 12.87
N GLN A 144 -14.43 -1.07 14.06
CA GLN A 144 -13.18 -1.78 14.37
C GLN A 144 -13.34 -3.29 14.28
N ARG A 145 -14.49 -3.81 14.71
CA ARG A 145 -14.78 -5.23 14.61
C ARG A 145 -14.89 -5.72 13.17
N ILE A 146 -15.61 -4.98 12.32
CA ILE A 146 -15.70 -5.30 10.90
C ILE A 146 -14.33 -5.19 10.24
N PHE A 147 -13.57 -4.14 10.54
CA PHE A 147 -12.21 -3.96 10.01
C PHE A 147 -11.28 -5.13 10.38
N ALA A 148 -11.25 -5.52 11.65
CA ALA A 148 -10.47 -6.67 12.12
C ALA A 148 -10.88 -7.97 11.41
N ALA A 149 -12.19 -8.16 11.20
CA ALA A 149 -12.72 -9.30 10.48
C ALA A 149 -12.30 -9.30 8.98
N MET A 150 -12.27 -8.12 8.35
CA MET A 150 -11.78 -7.97 6.97
C MET A 150 -10.28 -8.31 6.86
N VAL A 151 -9.46 -7.86 7.82
CA VAL A 151 -8.03 -8.22 7.90
C VAL A 151 -7.87 -9.73 8.10
N SER A 152 -8.67 -10.36 8.98
CA SER A 152 -8.66 -11.80 9.19
C SER A 152 -9.00 -12.60 7.92
N ALA A 153 -9.85 -12.06 7.04
CA ALA A 153 -10.14 -12.70 5.77
C ALA A 153 -8.92 -12.67 4.80
N VAL A 154 -8.16 -11.57 4.82
CA VAL A 154 -6.90 -11.47 4.06
C VAL A 154 -5.87 -12.47 4.61
N ASP A 155 -5.74 -12.56 5.93
CA ASP A 155 -4.82 -13.50 6.60
C ASP A 155 -5.12 -14.96 6.23
N ASP A 156 -6.40 -15.37 6.27
CA ASP A 156 -6.83 -16.69 5.78
C ASP A 156 -6.44 -16.90 4.31
N GLY A 157 -6.60 -15.88 3.47
CA GLY A 157 -6.23 -15.90 2.07
C GLY A 157 -4.74 -16.15 1.87
N VAL A 158 -3.89 -15.42 2.60
CA VAL A 158 -2.44 -15.59 2.59
C VAL A 158 -2.05 -17.01 3.05
N GLY A 159 -2.66 -17.49 4.14
CA GLY A 159 -2.43 -18.85 4.63
C GLY A 159 -2.77 -19.93 3.58
N ARG A 160 -3.88 -19.76 2.85
CA ARG A 160 -4.28 -20.67 1.76
C ARG A 160 -3.31 -20.64 0.58
N LEU A 161 -2.80 -19.47 0.22
CA LEU A 161 -1.79 -19.31 -0.85
C LEU A 161 -0.48 -20.00 -0.46
N GLN A 162 0.01 -19.80 0.76
CA GLN A 162 1.21 -20.47 1.26
C GLN A 162 1.04 -22.01 1.28
N ALA A 163 -0.14 -22.50 1.69
CA ALA A 163 -0.46 -23.91 1.65
C ALA A 163 -0.45 -24.48 0.22
N GLN A 164 -0.96 -23.72 -0.75
CA GLN A 164 -0.91 -24.10 -2.18
C GLN A 164 0.53 -24.18 -2.70
N LEU A 165 1.36 -23.16 -2.45
CA LEU A 165 2.77 -23.16 -2.86
C LEU A 165 3.53 -24.36 -2.27
N LYS A 166 3.20 -24.75 -1.05
CA LYS A 166 3.76 -25.93 -0.40
C LYS A 166 3.28 -27.23 -1.05
N SER A 167 1.99 -27.34 -1.37
CA SER A 167 1.40 -28.56 -1.97
C SER A 167 1.88 -28.77 -3.41
N GLU A 168 2.18 -27.70 -4.14
CA GLU A 168 2.78 -27.75 -5.48
C GLU A 168 4.32 -27.89 -5.46
N GLU A 169 4.92 -27.98 -4.27
CA GLU A 169 6.37 -28.10 -4.06
C GLU A 169 7.23 -26.95 -4.63
N ILE A 170 6.62 -25.78 -4.86
CA ILE A 170 7.26 -24.60 -5.46
C ILE A 170 7.66 -23.52 -4.44
N THR A 171 7.53 -23.77 -3.15
CA THR A 171 7.86 -22.78 -2.09
C THR A 171 9.31 -22.27 -2.18
N ARG A 172 10.27 -23.15 -2.56
CA ARG A 172 11.70 -22.79 -2.65
C ARG A 172 12.00 -21.88 -3.85
N SER A 173 11.25 -22.04 -4.93
CA SER A 173 11.40 -21.26 -6.17
C SER A 173 10.49 -20.03 -6.23
N THR A 174 9.74 -19.74 -5.16
CA THR A 174 8.79 -18.64 -5.11
C THR A 174 9.20 -17.60 -4.08
N MET A 175 9.45 -16.37 -4.55
CA MET A 175 9.56 -15.18 -3.72
C MET A 175 8.15 -14.66 -3.43
N VAL A 176 7.81 -14.45 -2.18
CA VAL A 176 6.53 -13.88 -1.73
C VAL A 176 6.81 -12.54 -1.06
N LEU A 177 6.19 -11.48 -1.58
CA LEU A 177 6.17 -10.14 -0.99
C LEU A 177 4.76 -9.84 -0.48
N PHE A 178 4.64 -9.39 0.75
CA PHE A 178 3.40 -8.92 1.35
C PHE A 178 3.58 -7.51 1.88
N LEU A 179 2.74 -6.58 1.45
CA LEU A 179 2.78 -5.19 1.90
C LEU A 179 1.38 -4.55 1.86
N SER A 180 1.20 -3.49 2.64
CA SER A 180 0.07 -2.57 2.47
C SER A 180 0.42 -1.49 1.44
N ASP A 181 -0.57 -0.88 0.82
CA ASP A 181 -0.37 0.26 -0.10
C ASP A 181 -0.11 1.58 0.64
N ASN A 182 -0.70 1.74 1.83
CA ASN A 182 -0.53 2.89 2.73
C ASN A 182 -0.91 2.51 4.16
N GLY A 183 -0.64 3.38 5.10
CA GLY A 183 -1.12 3.23 6.46
C GLY A 183 -2.64 3.36 6.58
N CYS A 184 -3.18 2.99 7.73
CA CYS A 184 -4.61 3.06 8.01
C CYS A 184 -5.18 4.47 7.79
N GLY A 185 -6.37 4.55 7.20
CA GLY A 185 -7.18 5.76 7.12
C GLY A 185 -7.87 6.06 8.46
N THR A 186 -7.13 6.63 9.41
CA THR A 186 -7.62 6.89 10.78
C THR A 186 -8.90 7.72 10.84
N TYR A 187 -9.14 8.57 9.84
CA TYR A 187 -10.37 9.36 9.68
C TYR A 187 -11.65 8.51 9.55
N THR A 188 -11.53 7.22 9.26
CA THR A 188 -12.68 6.30 9.24
C THR A 188 -13.15 5.91 10.65
N GLY A 189 -12.27 6.02 11.66
CA GLY A 189 -12.50 5.52 13.02
C GLY A 189 -12.52 3.99 13.14
N ALA A 190 -12.13 3.29 12.07
CA ALA A 190 -12.14 1.82 12.02
C ALA A 190 -10.79 1.21 12.42
N CYS A 191 -9.72 1.97 12.30
CA CYS A 191 -8.34 1.51 12.52
C CYS A 191 -7.44 2.63 13.02
N PHE A 192 -6.30 2.26 13.59
CA PHE A 192 -5.28 3.14 14.13
C PHE A 192 -3.89 2.67 13.67
N ASN A 193 -2.92 3.57 13.67
CA ASN A 193 -1.53 3.25 13.32
C ASN A 193 -0.61 3.28 14.56
N ASP A 194 -1.17 3.36 15.80
CA ASP A 194 -0.36 3.39 17.00
C ASP A 194 0.71 2.29 17.02
N PRO A 195 1.93 2.62 17.42
CA PRO A 195 2.41 3.88 18.01
C PRO A 195 2.77 4.98 17.00
N LEU A 196 2.63 4.76 15.69
CA LEU A 196 3.05 5.66 14.63
C LEU A 196 2.06 6.82 14.46
N LEU A 197 2.57 8.02 14.19
CA LEU A 197 1.77 9.22 14.01
C LEU A 197 1.07 9.26 12.65
N GLY A 198 -0.15 9.79 12.61
CA GLY A 198 -0.90 10.04 11.38
C GLY A 198 -1.46 8.78 10.72
N GLY A 199 -1.69 8.85 9.41
CA GLY A 199 -2.28 7.76 8.64
C GLY A 199 -2.33 8.08 7.14
N LYS A 200 -3.15 7.33 6.41
CA LYS A 200 -3.32 7.48 4.95
C LYS A 200 -3.39 8.95 4.53
N VAL A 201 -2.76 9.29 3.41
CA VAL A 201 -2.55 10.62 2.79
C VAL A 201 -1.56 11.54 3.51
N MET A 202 -1.03 11.14 4.67
CA MET A 202 -0.11 11.94 5.47
C MET A 202 1.32 11.44 5.35
N PRO A 203 2.34 12.33 5.37
CA PRO A 203 3.74 11.93 5.26
C PRO A 203 4.38 11.52 6.61
N PHE A 204 3.59 11.37 7.68
CA PHE A 204 4.04 10.81 8.95
C PHE A 204 4.20 9.29 8.87
N GLU A 205 4.94 8.70 9.82
CA GLU A 205 5.22 7.25 9.83
C GLU A 205 3.94 6.40 9.75
N GLY A 206 2.86 6.77 10.45
CA GLY A 206 1.59 6.07 10.38
C GLY A 206 0.91 6.08 8.99
N GLY A 207 1.35 6.97 8.08
CA GLY A 207 0.85 7.01 6.71
C GLY A 207 1.72 6.27 5.71
N ILE A 208 3.03 6.20 5.94
CA ILE A 208 4.03 5.72 4.96
C ILE A 208 4.84 4.50 5.41
N ARG A 209 5.01 4.27 6.73
CA ARG A 209 5.66 3.07 7.26
C ARG A 209 4.64 1.93 7.32
N ILE A 210 4.59 1.17 6.27
CA ILE A 210 3.63 0.08 6.08
C ILE A 210 4.20 -1.26 6.55
N PRO A 211 3.34 -2.25 6.90
CA PRO A 211 3.77 -3.64 6.99
C PRO A 211 4.41 -4.08 5.67
N PHE A 212 5.63 -4.57 5.72
CA PHE A 212 6.36 -5.12 4.59
C PHE A 212 7.05 -6.41 5.03
N LEU A 213 6.68 -7.54 4.41
CA LEU A 213 7.24 -8.84 4.70
C LEU A 213 7.71 -9.51 3.41
N MET A 214 8.80 -10.23 3.49
CA MET A 214 9.33 -11.00 2.38
C MET A 214 9.63 -12.43 2.85
N SER A 215 9.31 -13.40 2.01
CA SER A 215 9.66 -14.78 2.23
C SER A 215 10.22 -15.38 0.95
N TRP A 216 11.42 -15.96 1.04
CA TRP A 216 12.01 -16.74 -0.04
C TRP A 216 12.87 -17.84 0.60
N LYS A 217 12.31 -19.02 0.63
CA LYS A 217 12.90 -20.16 1.34
C LYS A 217 14.28 -20.49 0.80
N ASP A 218 15.23 -20.75 1.71
CA ASP A 218 16.64 -21.05 1.45
C ASP A 218 17.47 -19.90 0.82
N VAL A 219 16.87 -18.72 0.63
CA VAL A 219 17.55 -17.50 0.14
C VAL A 219 17.59 -16.44 1.24
N ILE A 220 16.52 -16.33 2.03
CA ILE A 220 16.39 -15.36 3.13
C ILE A 220 16.21 -16.13 4.43
N ASP A 221 16.97 -15.76 5.46
CA ASP A 221 16.90 -16.37 6.78
C ASP A 221 15.55 -16.14 7.45
N GLU A 222 15.02 -17.18 8.09
CA GLU A 222 13.76 -17.08 8.84
C GLU A 222 13.91 -16.17 10.06
N GLY A 223 12.93 -15.29 10.29
CA GLY A 223 12.91 -14.39 11.45
C GLY A 223 13.84 -13.18 11.33
N MET A 224 14.43 -12.93 10.17
CA MET A 224 15.23 -11.72 9.91
C MET A 224 14.35 -10.48 10.07
N VAL A 225 14.86 -9.49 10.79
CA VAL A 225 14.27 -8.15 10.93
C VAL A 225 15.26 -7.14 10.36
N ILE A 226 14.78 -6.26 9.49
CA ILE A 226 15.57 -5.22 8.83
C ILE A 226 14.96 -3.88 9.20
N ASP A 227 15.73 -3.04 9.88
CA ASP A 227 15.31 -1.70 10.32
C ASP A 227 15.58 -0.62 9.24
N GLU A 228 16.42 -0.93 8.25
CA GLU A 228 16.71 0.00 7.17
C GLU A 228 15.49 0.19 6.27
N PRO A 229 15.08 1.43 5.97
CA PRO A 229 13.94 1.72 5.13
C PRO A 229 14.13 1.21 3.68
N VAL A 230 13.08 0.62 3.13
CA VAL A 230 12.93 0.29 1.72
C VAL A 230 11.62 0.89 1.18
N SER A 231 11.50 0.98 -0.14
CA SER A 231 10.31 1.53 -0.80
C SER A 231 9.62 0.50 -1.67
N SER A 232 8.31 0.66 -1.90
CA SER A 232 7.59 -0.12 -2.93
C SER A 232 8.17 0.08 -4.34
N LEU A 233 8.86 1.19 -4.60
CA LEU A 233 9.59 1.43 -5.86
C LEU A 233 10.74 0.42 -6.07
N ASP A 234 11.27 -0.12 -4.99
CA ASP A 234 12.40 -1.04 -5.00
C ASP A 234 12.01 -2.47 -5.42
N ILE A 235 10.71 -2.78 -5.44
CA ILE A 235 10.23 -4.12 -5.82
C ILE A 235 10.63 -4.46 -7.25
N LEU A 236 10.50 -3.53 -8.19
CA LEU A 236 10.84 -3.78 -9.61
C LEU A 236 12.32 -4.15 -9.78
N PRO A 237 13.30 -3.33 -9.36
CA PRO A 237 14.70 -3.70 -9.50
C PRO A 237 15.08 -4.93 -8.68
N THR A 238 14.49 -5.15 -7.51
CA THR A 238 14.73 -6.32 -6.67
C THR A 238 14.30 -7.63 -7.36
N VAL A 239 13.08 -7.63 -7.93
CA VAL A 239 12.59 -8.82 -8.66
C VAL A 239 13.45 -9.12 -9.88
N LEU A 240 13.85 -8.09 -10.65
CA LEU A 240 14.70 -8.29 -11.81
C LEU A 240 16.10 -8.78 -11.42
N GLU A 241 16.73 -8.23 -10.38
CA GLU A 241 18.01 -8.73 -9.87
C GLU A 241 17.90 -10.18 -9.39
N ALA A 242 16.81 -10.52 -8.71
CA ALA A 242 16.56 -11.89 -8.24
C ALA A 242 16.47 -12.91 -9.40
N ILE A 243 15.95 -12.49 -10.55
CA ILE A 243 15.83 -13.33 -11.77
C ILE A 243 17.15 -13.41 -12.52
N GLU A 244 17.84 -12.30 -12.70
CA GLU A 244 19.09 -12.22 -13.48
C GLU A 244 20.30 -12.68 -12.67
N GLY A 245 20.21 -12.77 -11.34
CA GLY A 245 21.31 -13.11 -10.44
C GLY A 245 22.36 -12.01 -10.30
N GLN A 246 22.11 -10.82 -10.82
CA GLN A 246 22.98 -9.64 -10.77
C GLN A 246 22.16 -8.36 -10.88
N PRO A 247 22.71 -7.20 -10.42
CA PRO A 247 22.06 -5.92 -10.56
C PRO A 247 21.71 -5.59 -12.01
N VAL A 248 20.51 -5.08 -12.25
CA VAL A 248 20.01 -4.72 -13.57
C VAL A 248 20.06 -3.19 -13.72
N ASP A 249 20.66 -2.70 -14.79
CA ASP A 249 20.63 -1.27 -15.12
C ASP A 249 19.23 -0.87 -15.64
N LEU A 250 18.60 0.04 -14.93
CA LEU A 250 17.22 0.47 -15.19
C LEU A 250 17.15 2.01 -15.28
N PRO A 251 17.59 2.60 -16.39
CA PRO A 251 17.58 4.06 -16.56
C PRO A 251 16.17 4.64 -16.37
N GLY A 252 16.05 5.66 -15.53
CA GLY A 252 14.79 6.35 -15.23
C GLY A 252 13.89 5.62 -14.22
N VAL A 253 14.39 4.59 -13.52
CA VAL A 253 13.72 3.96 -12.39
C VAL A 253 14.31 4.49 -11.10
N ASP A 254 13.44 5.03 -10.21
CA ASP A 254 13.87 5.63 -8.93
C ASP A 254 14.16 4.59 -7.84
N GLY A 255 13.64 3.36 -7.98
CA GLY A 255 13.87 2.27 -7.03
C GLY A 255 15.27 1.68 -7.15
N GLU A 256 15.78 1.13 -6.05
CA GLU A 256 17.02 0.36 -5.98
C GLU A 256 16.72 -1.04 -5.43
N SER A 257 17.46 -2.05 -5.92
CA SER A 257 17.29 -3.40 -5.41
C SER A 257 17.73 -3.53 -3.95
N PHE A 258 16.86 -4.11 -3.12
CA PHE A 258 17.20 -4.46 -1.74
C PHE A 258 17.70 -5.92 -1.60
N MET A 259 17.98 -6.64 -2.68
CA MET A 259 18.59 -7.98 -2.60
C MET A 259 19.90 -7.98 -1.80
N PRO A 260 20.86 -7.03 -2.02
CA PRO A 260 22.07 -6.98 -1.21
C PRO A 260 21.83 -6.76 0.29
N LEU A 261 20.76 -6.04 0.64
CA LEU A 261 20.38 -5.81 2.04
C LEU A 261 19.87 -7.10 2.70
N VAL A 262 18.97 -7.85 2.03
CA VAL A 262 18.36 -9.06 2.60
C VAL A 262 19.27 -10.28 2.54
N THR A 263 20.24 -10.33 1.63
CA THR A 263 21.16 -11.49 1.48
C THR A 263 22.49 -11.31 2.20
N ASN A 264 23.01 -10.09 2.27
CA ASN A 264 24.36 -9.80 2.75
C ASN A 264 24.42 -8.73 3.83
N GLY A 265 23.28 -8.16 4.26
CA GLY A 265 23.23 -7.05 5.23
C GLY A 265 23.86 -5.75 4.73
N LYS A 266 24.01 -5.58 3.40
CA LYS A 266 24.62 -4.38 2.83
C LYS A 266 23.61 -3.23 2.83
N SER A 267 23.93 -2.18 3.60
CA SER A 267 23.12 -0.96 3.65
C SER A 267 23.01 -0.27 2.28
N LEU A 268 21.85 0.27 1.98
CA LEU A 268 21.57 1.04 0.76
C LEU A 268 21.91 2.53 0.95
N GLY A 269 21.78 3.06 2.18
CA GLY A 269 22.15 4.44 2.52
C GLY A 269 21.38 5.52 1.76
N ARG A 270 20.09 5.31 1.50
CA ARG A 270 19.27 6.12 0.60
C ARG A 270 18.56 7.29 1.26
N THR A 271 18.13 8.24 0.42
CA THR A 271 17.17 9.29 0.78
C THR A 271 15.83 9.02 0.09
N PHE A 272 14.74 9.10 0.86
CA PHE A 272 13.38 8.91 0.36
C PHE A 272 12.62 10.22 0.35
N TYR A 273 11.70 10.35 -0.61
CA TYR A 273 10.93 11.57 -0.82
C TYR A 273 9.45 11.24 -1.01
N TRP A 274 8.58 12.03 -0.42
CA TRP A 274 7.12 11.97 -0.61
C TRP A 274 6.58 13.35 -0.89
N LYS A 275 5.60 13.43 -1.79
CA LYS A 275 4.89 14.66 -2.11
C LYS A 275 3.42 14.38 -2.35
N ASN A 276 2.54 15.14 -1.70
CA ASN A 276 1.09 15.13 -1.91
C ASN A 276 0.58 16.58 -1.86
N GLY A 277 0.40 17.20 -3.04
CA GLY A 277 0.12 18.63 -3.15
C GLY A 277 1.25 19.47 -2.55
N ASP A 278 0.91 20.32 -1.57
CA ASP A 278 1.86 21.19 -0.86
C ASP A 278 2.46 20.51 0.39
N ASN A 279 2.11 19.23 0.63
CA ASN A 279 2.67 18.44 1.71
C ASN A 279 3.79 17.55 1.18
N TRP A 280 4.92 17.52 1.89
CA TRP A 280 6.05 16.70 1.48
C TRP A 280 6.89 16.22 2.66
N ALA A 281 7.66 15.19 2.45
CA ALA A 281 8.65 14.71 3.39
C ALA A 281 9.93 14.26 2.70
N VAL A 282 11.03 14.32 3.47
CA VAL A 282 12.34 13.74 3.13
C VAL A 282 12.81 12.89 4.30
N LEU A 283 13.17 11.66 4.02
CA LEU A 283 13.80 10.75 4.97
C LEU A 283 15.21 10.39 4.51
N GLU A 284 16.19 10.81 5.25
CA GLU A 284 17.57 10.32 5.22
C GLU A 284 17.87 9.79 6.61
N HIS A 285 17.62 8.50 6.78
CA HIS A 285 17.66 7.87 8.10
C HIS A 285 18.90 8.28 8.92
N PRO A 286 18.77 8.68 10.19
CA PRO A 286 17.52 8.66 10.96
C PRO A 286 16.66 9.94 10.83
N TRP A 287 17.09 10.95 10.08
CA TRP A 287 16.43 12.25 10.04
C TRP A 287 15.27 12.30 9.06
N LYS A 288 14.11 12.70 9.54
CA LYS A 288 12.91 12.92 8.72
C LYS A 288 12.42 14.36 8.85
N LEU A 289 12.40 15.06 7.72
CA LEU A 289 11.85 16.40 7.58
C LEU A 289 10.48 16.33 6.92
N ILE A 290 9.49 16.96 7.52
CA ILE A 290 8.12 17.07 6.98
C ILE A 290 7.74 18.56 6.85
N SER A 291 7.14 18.92 5.73
CA SER A 291 6.48 20.21 5.53
C SER A 291 5.00 19.99 5.19
N LEU A 292 4.12 20.69 5.90
CA LEU A 292 2.68 20.67 5.64
C LEU A 292 2.22 22.06 5.20
N ASN A 293 1.61 22.15 4.02
CA ASN A 293 1.11 23.40 3.38
C ASN A 293 2.16 24.52 3.32
N ASP A 294 3.45 24.16 3.23
CA ASP A 294 4.59 25.09 3.34
C ASP A 294 4.57 26.00 4.59
N ARG A 295 3.68 25.72 5.54
CA ARG A 295 3.46 26.49 6.78
C ARG A 295 4.06 25.83 8.01
N TYR A 296 3.94 24.51 8.14
CA TYR A 296 4.39 23.77 9.31
C TYR A 296 5.60 22.92 8.94
N THR A 297 6.64 23.02 9.73
CA THR A 297 7.88 22.27 9.57
C THR A 297 8.12 21.39 10.78
N PHE A 298 8.39 20.10 10.53
CA PHE A 298 8.72 19.12 11.56
C PHE A 298 10.01 18.42 11.19
N LEU A 299 10.88 18.21 12.17
CA LEU A 299 12.09 17.41 12.05
C LEU A 299 12.10 16.37 13.15
N PHE A 300 12.23 15.11 12.78
CA PHE A 300 12.26 13.98 13.71
C PHE A 300 13.55 13.17 13.56
N ASP A 301 13.98 12.57 14.67
CA ASP A 301 15.05 11.57 14.75
C ASP A 301 14.39 10.19 14.93
N LEU A 302 14.15 9.48 13.84
CA LEU A 302 13.39 8.22 13.87
C LEU A 302 14.13 7.05 14.54
N GLU A 303 15.43 7.16 14.77
CA GLU A 303 16.19 6.17 15.56
C GLU A 303 15.78 6.22 17.04
N ASN A 304 15.52 7.42 17.54
CA ASN A 304 15.19 7.65 18.95
C ASN A 304 13.70 7.97 19.17
N ASP A 305 12.98 8.38 18.12
CA ASP A 305 11.59 8.84 18.16
C ASP A 305 10.80 8.38 16.94
N VAL A 306 10.59 7.07 16.80
CA VAL A 306 9.76 6.49 15.73
C VAL A 306 8.29 6.95 15.79
N ARG A 307 7.88 7.46 16.96
CA ARG A 307 6.52 7.96 17.23
C ARG A 307 6.29 9.37 16.70
N GLU A 308 7.38 10.08 16.32
CA GLU A 308 7.32 11.47 15.88
C GLU A 308 6.71 12.40 16.94
N ASP A 309 7.06 12.16 18.24
CA ASP A 309 6.54 12.91 19.38
C ASP A 309 7.28 14.22 19.62
N VAL A 310 8.54 14.35 19.17
CA VAL A 310 9.43 15.49 19.48
C VAL A 310 9.89 16.21 18.22
N ASN A 311 9.34 17.40 17.97
CA ASN A 311 9.73 18.22 16.82
C ASN A 311 11.04 18.99 17.09
N LEU A 312 12.13 18.58 16.48
CA LEU A 312 13.49 19.15 16.62
C LEU A 312 13.78 20.28 15.61
N ALA A 313 12.81 20.75 14.83
CA ALA A 313 13.05 21.73 13.75
C ALA A 313 13.65 23.05 14.24
N LYS A 314 13.27 23.52 15.43
CA LYS A 314 13.84 24.75 16.03
C LYS A 314 15.23 24.55 16.60
N GLU A 315 15.53 23.35 17.10
CA GLU A 315 16.79 23.02 17.76
C GLU A 315 17.90 22.67 16.76
N LYS A 316 17.50 22.20 15.56
CA LYS A 316 18.44 21.74 14.51
C LYS A 316 18.16 22.40 13.15
N PRO A 317 18.25 23.75 13.06
CA PRO A 317 17.92 24.49 11.84
C PRO A 317 18.82 24.11 10.65
N ASP A 318 20.09 23.79 10.88
CA ASP A 318 21.03 23.38 9.84
C ASP A 318 20.60 22.05 9.20
N GLN A 319 20.08 21.11 10.00
CA GLN A 319 19.57 19.83 9.51
C GLN A 319 18.28 20.02 8.69
N VAL A 320 17.41 20.93 9.13
CA VAL A 320 16.20 21.31 8.37
C VAL A 320 16.59 21.84 7.01
N GLU A 321 17.52 22.80 6.92
CA GLU A 321 17.93 23.40 5.64
C GLU A 321 18.61 22.37 4.73
N ARG A 322 19.48 21.53 5.27
CA ARG A 322 20.14 20.46 4.50
C ARG A 322 19.14 19.52 3.83
N LEU A 323 18.13 19.04 4.57
CA LEU A 323 17.10 18.16 4.03
C LEU A 323 16.14 18.90 3.08
N ARG A 324 15.86 20.17 3.35
CA ARG A 324 15.06 21.03 2.48
C ARG A 324 15.72 21.23 1.11
N GLU A 325 17.02 21.43 1.08
CA GLU A 325 17.77 21.55 -0.18
C GLU A 325 17.73 20.24 -0.99
N LYS A 326 17.86 19.07 -0.33
CA LYS A 326 17.68 17.78 -0.99
C LYS A 326 16.27 17.64 -1.61
N TYR A 327 15.23 18.05 -0.88
CA TYR A 327 13.87 18.04 -1.40
C TYR A 327 13.70 18.98 -2.61
N LYS A 328 14.24 20.19 -2.53
CA LYS A 328 14.15 21.16 -3.64
C LYS A 328 14.82 20.63 -4.90
N GLN A 329 15.99 20.03 -4.78
CA GLN A 329 16.70 19.40 -5.89
C GLN A 329 15.86 18.28 -6.51
N TRP A 330 15.42 17.31 -5.70
CA TRP A 330 14.58 16.22 -6.15
C TRP A 330 13.26 16.71 -6.79
N SER A 331 12.58 17.69 -6.17
CA SER A 331 11.33 18.26 -6.70
C SER A 331 11.52 19.04 -8.00
N PHE A 332 12.69 19.63 -8.23
CA PHE A 332 13.03 20.34 -9.47
C PHE A 332 13.25 19.38 -10.65
N GLU A 333 13.84 18.22 -10.38
CA GLU A 333 14.10 17.19 -11.38
C GLU A 333 12.81 16.43 -11.79
N ASN A 334 11.79 16.49 -10.97
CA ASN A 334 10.52 15.82 -11.23
C ASN A 334 9.58 16.68 -12.10
N PRO A 335 8.82 16.08 -13.02
CA PRO A 335 7.84 16.83 -13.82
C PRO A 335 6.72 17.39 -12.94
N LYS A 336 6.21 18.54 -13.32
CA LYS A 336 5.01 19.08 -12.67
C LYS A 336 3.82 18.15 -12.92
N PRO A 337 2.85 18.06 -11.97
CA PRO A 337 1.62 17.34 -12.20
C PRO A 337 0.93 17.78 -13.49
N LEU A 338 0.49 16.83 -14.32
CA LEU A 338 -0.17 17.12 -15.60
C LEU A 338 -1.57 17.72 -15.43
N TRP A 339 -2.17 17.53 -14.25
CA TRP A 339 -3.49 18.08 -13.88
C TRP A 339 -3.49 18.46 -12.41
N GLU A 340 -4.31 19.43 -12.08
CA GLU A 340 -4.58 19.81 -10.68
C GLU A 340 -5.48 18.76 -10.02
N THR A 341 -5.18 18.43 -8.79
CA THR A 341 -6.04 17.56 -7.99
C THR A 341 -7.34 18.30 -7.66
N LYS A 342 -8.47 17.78 -8.12
CA LYS A 342 -9.79 18.42 -7.93
C LYS A 342 -10.38 18.19 -6.52
N GLY A 343 -9.88 17.25 -5.77
CA GLY A 343 -10.33 16.97 -4.41
C GLY A 343 -9.31 17.46 -3.39
N LYS A 344 -9.68 18.43 -2.56
CA LYS A 344 -8.90 18.82 -1.39
C LYS A 344 -9.63 18.37 -0.14
N GLY A 345 -9.09 17.36 0.53
CA GLY A 345 -9.51 17.00 1.88
C GLY A 345 -8.90 17.97 2.88
N LYS A 346 -9.72 18.48 3.81
CA LYS A 346 -9.22 19.28 4.95
C LYS A 346 -9.25 18.41 6.20
N ILE A 347 -8.09 18.21 6.79
CA ILE A 347 -7.97 17.51 8.07
C ILE A 347 -7.47 18.51 9.09
N HIS A 348 -8.16 18.60 10.22
CA HIS A 348 -7.65 19.38 11.36
C HIS A 348 -6.38 18.73 11.86
N LEU A 349 -5.31 19.51 12.04
CA LEU A 349 -4.05 19.03 12.59
C LEU A 349 -4.22 18.32 13.93
N GLU A 350 -5.16 18.76 14.76
CA GLU A 350 -5.54 18.10 16.01
C GLU A 350 -6.06 16.67 15.82
N ALA A 351 -6.79 16.42 14.72
CA ALA A 351 -7.27 15.08 14.37
C ALA A 351 -6.12 14.17 13.86
N ILE A 352 -5.05 14.74 13.30
CA ILE A 352 -3.83 14.04 12.92
C ILE A 352 -3.02 13.67 14.16
N LEU A 353 -2.91 14.63 15.06
CA LEU A 353 -2.00 14.57 16.19
C LEU A 353 -2.62 13.94 17.44
N ASN A 354 -3.85 13.58 17.43
CA ASN A 354 -4.72 12.92 18.45
C ASN A 354 -3.98 12.38 19.71
N ARG A 355 -3.12 13.23 20.31
CA ARG A 355 -2.24 12.92 21.43
C ARG A 355 -2.31 14.05 22.46
N ASP A 356 -2.15 13.67 23.73
CA ASP A 356 -2.19 14.58 24.88
C ASP A 356 -1.08 15.66 24.91
N ASN A 357 -0.16 15.65 23.93
CA ASN A 357 0.94 16.60 23.84
C ASN A 357 1.01 17.22 22.43
N PRO A 358 0.58 18.48 22.23
CA PRO A 358 0.60 19.10 20.91
C PRO A 358 2.04 19.38 20.46
N ILE A 359 2.52 18.63 19.47
CA ILE A 359 3.78 18.89 18.75
C ILE A 359 3.72 20.22 18.00
N ILE A 360 2.53 20.78 17.81
CA ILE A 360 2.29 22.03 17.12
C ILE A 360 2.24 23.17 18.11
N PRO A 361 3.03 24.25 17.91
CA PRO A 361 2.81 25.48 18.63
C PRO A 361 1.38 25.96 18.33
N THR A 362 0.58 26.15 19.36
CA THR A 362 -0.69 26.88 19.26
C THR A 362 -0.35 28.31 18.83
N ASN A 363 -0.45 28.58 17.52
CA ASN A 363 -0.42 29.96 17.03
C ASN A 363 -1.77 30.61 17.29
N GLU A 364 -1.78 31.92 17.47
CA GLU A 364 -2.94 32.75 17.75
C GLU A 364 -4.11 32.63 16.75
N ASP A 365 -3.93 31.90 15.65
CA ASP A 365 -4.90 31.75 14.53
C ASP A 365 -5.81 30.50 14.60
N GLY A 366 -5.84 29.81 15.72
CA GLY A 366 -6.69 28.61 15.92
C GLY A 366 -6.12 27.31 15.32
N PRO A 367 -6.82 26.17 15.46
CA PRO A 367 -6.35 24.87 15.04
C PRO A 367 -6.13 24.85 13.51
N GLY A 368 -4.90 24.56 13.10
CA GLY A 368 -4.49 24.60 11.72
C GLY A 368 -5.23 23.54 10.87
N LEU A 369 -5.88 24.00 9.81
CA LEU A 369 -6.39 23.12 8.75
C LEU A 369 -5.25 22.79 7.80
N VAL A 370 -5.03 21.50 7.58
CA VAL A 370 -4.09 21.00 6.56
C VAL A 370 -4.90 20.46 5.39
N GLU A 371 -4.62 20.95 4.19
CA GLU A 371 -5.25 20.47 2.97
C GLU A 371 -4.44 19.30 2.41
N PHE A 372 -5.12 18.20 2.10
CA PHE A 372 -4.54 17.05 1.42
C PHE A 372 -5.23 16.84 0.08
N SER A 373 -4.47 16.44 -0.92
CA SER A 373 -5.01 15.95 -2.18
C SER A 373 -5.54 14.52 -1.96
N ILE A 374 -6.84 14.31 -2.16
CA ILE A 374 -7.52 13.02 -2.03
C ILE A 374 -7.79 12.45 -3.42
#